data_2f7d8e281abf16b839849b8efc5da7ab
#
_entry.id   2f7d8e281abf16b839849b8efc5da7ab
#
_cell.length_a   1.000
_cell.length_b   1.000
_cell.length_c   1.000
_cell.angle_alpha   90.00
_cell.angle_beta   90.00
_cell.angle_gamma   90.00
#
_symmetry.space_group_name_H-M   'P 1'
#
loop_
_entity.id
_entity.type
_entity.pdbx_description
1 polymer ?
#
loop_
_entity_poly.entity_id
_entity_poly.type
_entity_poly.pdbx_seq_one_letter_code
_entity_poly.pdbx_strand_id
1 'polypeptide(L)'
;MKTTQMTAAEIAERTARFSALQPMSTMKDNERVSQAAKDIIFARKIMPIVLERTKNPFGDTAAIFGAGGLTMNISVCPPGQGPGLHCHHNTHETFFVLEGAFEFHIGDHGEQQVRLNQWDTFSCPPGVCRGFVNVHDRDSVLLTVITGPANARDDVTLPVVMAERLEALQPGVLPEFQALGLAFTAGLDERST
;
A
#
# COMPACT_ATOMS: atom_id res chain seq x y z
N MET A 1 -34.74 17.45 -6.39
CA MET A 1 -33.58 17.44 -5.48
C MET A 1 -32.80 18.73 -5.65
N LYS A 2 -32.31 19.33 -4.56
CA LYS A 2 -31.38 20.46 -4.64
C LYS A 2 -30.01 19.97 -5.09
N THR A 3 -29.38 20.67 -6.03
CA THR A 3 -27.99 20.45 -6.43
C THR A 3 -27.07 21.43 -5.66
N THR A 4 -25.81 21.06 -5.50
CA THR A 4 -24.77 21.94 -4.90
C THR A 4 -23.89 22.44 -6.04
N GLN A 5 -23.60 23.73 -6.04
CA GLN A 5 -22.64 24.34 -6.97
C GLN A 5 -21.26 24.38 -6.32
N MET A 6 -20.22 24.26 -7.13
CA MET A 6 -18.83 24.36 -6.70
C MET A 6 -18.17 25.56 -7.37
N THR A 7 -17.36 26.27 -6.60
CA THR A 7 -16.47 27.31 -7.10
C THR A 7 -15.26 26.73 -7.81
N ALA A 8 -14.57 27.54 -8.59
CA ALA A 8 -13.32 27.11 -9.24
C ALA A 8 -12.23 26.68 -8.23
N ALA A 9 -12.18 27.32 -7.06
CA ALA A 9 -11.27 26.97 -5.97
C ALA A 9 -11.59 25.57 -5.41
N GLU A 10 -12.85 25.29 -5.09
CA GLU A 10 -13.29 23.98 -4.62
C GLU A 10 -13.06 22.86 -5.64
N ILE A 11 -13.19 23.16 -6.93
CA ILE A 11 -12.85 22.20 -8.00
C ILE A 11 -11.34 21.94 -8.01
N ALA A 12 -10.52 22.99 -7.86
CA ALA A 12 -9.06 22.84 -7.83
C ALA A 12 -8.60 21.99 -6.63
N GLU A 13 -9.16 22.20 -5.42
CA GLU A 13 -8.87 21.39 -4.23
C GLU A 13 -9.27 19.91 -4.36
N ARG A 14 -10.15 19.59 -5.30
CA ARG A 14 -10.63 18.23 -5.59
C ARG A 14 -10.07 17.65 -6.86
N THR A 15 -9.02 18.27 -7.40
CA THR A 15 -8.36 17.84 -8.63
C THR A 15 -6.91 17.47 -8.35
N ALA A 16 -6.55 16.21 -8.53
CA ALA A 16 -5.16 15.74 -8.50
C ALA A 16 -4.58 15.69 -9.90
N ARG A 17 -3.33 16.08 -10.05
CA ARG A 17 -2.55 15.93 -11.29
C ARG A 17 -1.41 14.96 -11.02
N PHE A 18 -1.27 13.91 -11.79
CA PHE A 18 -0.23 12.89 -11.60
C PHE A 18 1.17 13.51 -11.51
N SER A 19 1.47 14.49 -12.36
CA SER A 19 2.75 15.20 -12.38
C SER A 19 3.04 16.03 -11.12
N ALA A 20 2.03 16.30 -10.29
CA ALA A 20 2.15 17.07 -9.06
C ALA A 20 2.10 16.20 -7.79
N LEU A 21 1.82 14.90 -7.93
CA LEU A 21 1.78 13.98 -6.78
C LEU A 21 3.16 13.86 -6.14
N GLN A 22 3.17 13.80 -4.82
CA GLN A 22 4.39 13.62 -4.03
C GLN A 22 4.44 12.22 -3.44
N PRO A 23 5.59 11.53 -3.51
CA PRO A 23 5.76 10.26 -2.82
C PRO A 23 5.64 10.43 -1.30
N MET A 24 5.02 9.43 -0.66
CA MET A 24 5.05 9.33 0.80
C MET A 24 6.48 9.26 1.33
N SER A 25 6.67 9.85 2.51
CA SER A 25 7.95 9.81 3.23
C SER A 25 8.06 8.63 4.21
N THR A 26 7.53 7.45 3.86
CA THR A 26 7.61 6.29 4.74
C THR A 26 9.08 5.87 4.89
N MET A 27 9.63 5.99 6.10
CA MET A 27 11.03 5.69 6.42
C MET A 27 12.07 6.38 5.51
N LYS A 28 11.70 7.40 4.75
CA LYS A 28 12.60 8.05 3.79
C LYS A 28 13.89 8.54 4.45
N ASP A 29 13.76 9.09 5.65
CA ASP A 29 14.87 9.68 6.39
C ASP A 29 15.47 8.75 7.46
N ASN A 30 15.04 7.46 7.49
CA ASN A 30 15.64 6.49 8.40
C ASN A 30 16.87 5.84 7.73
N GLU A 31 18.04 6.38 8.04
CA GLU A 31 19.34 5.88 7.53
C GLU A 31 19.73 4.51 8.10
N ARG A 32 19.08 4.05 9.19
CA ARG A 32 19.33 2.73 9.78
C ARG A 32 18.74 1.59 8.97
N VAL A 33 17.81 1.88 8.07
CA VAL A 33 17.13 0.89 7.22
C VAL A 33 17.61 1.04 5.79
N SER A 34 18.21 0.00 5.26
CA SER A 34 18.67 -0.03 3.87
C SER A 34 17.49 0.09 2.88
N GLN A 35 17.76 0.63 1.70
CA GLN A 35 16.72 0.70 0.66
C GLN A 35 16.20 -0.69 0.28
N ALA A 36 17.06 -1.70 0.26
CA ALA A 36 16.67 -3.07 -0.02
C ALA A 36 15.68 -3.62 1.03
N ALA A 37 15.88 -3.30 2.33
CA ALA A 37 14.93 -3.68 3.38
C ALA A 37 13.59 -2.93 3.24
N LYS A 38 13.61 -1.63 2.90
CA LYS A 38 12.39 -0.85 2.61
C LYS A 38 11.62 -1.44 1.42
N ASP A 39 12.33 -1.89 0.40
CA ASP A 39 11.75 -2.46 -0.83
C ASP A 39 11.09 -3.83 -0.63
N ILE A 40 11.38 -4.54 0.47
CA ILE A 40 10.68 -5.77 0.84
C ILE A 40 9.27 -5.47 1.33
N ILE A 41 9.07 -4.32 2.00
CA ILE A 41 7.80 -3.98 2.66
C ILE A 41 6.96 -3.02 1.83
N PHE A 42 7.59 -2.06 1.15
CA PHE A 42 6.89 -0.95 0.49
C PHE A 42 7.18 -0.93 -1.01
N ALA A 43 6.22 -0.44 -1.80
CA ALA A 43 6.52 0.00 -3.16
C ALA A 43 7.56 1.14 -3.13
N ARG A 44 8.43 1.19 -4.12
CA ARG A 44 9.50 2.19 -4.23
C ARG A 44 8.97 3.63 -4.15
N LYS A 45 7.83 3.88 -4.77
CA LYS A 45 7.10 5.15 -4.65
C LYS A 45 5.63 4.84 -4.41
N ILE A 46 5.07 5.41 -3.36
CA ILE A 46 3.63 5.41 -3.09
C ILE A 46 3.21 6.88 -3.07
N MET A 47 2.29 7.25 -3.93
CA MET A 47 1.81 8.62 -4.09
C MET A 47 0.32 8.69 -3.73
N PRO A 48 -0.03 9.17 -2.53
CA PRO A 48 -1.43 9.30 -2.12
C PRO A 48 -2.17 10.32 -2.99
N ILE A 49 -3.32 9.91 -3.54
CA ILE A 49 -4.21 10.78 -4.32
C ILE A 49 -5.34 11.28 -3.43
N VAL A 50 -6.05 10.33 -2.80
CA VAL A 50 -7.18 10.62 -1.91
C VAL A 50 -6.93 9.94 -0.58
N LEU A 51 -7.06 10.70 0.50
CA LEU A 51 -7.08 10.19 1.87
C LEU A 51 -8.30 10.72 2.61
N GLU A 52 -8.72 9.99 3.63
CA GLU A 52 -9.66 10.46 4.64
C GLU A 52 -8.96 11.48 5.58
N ARG A 53 -9.70 12.52 6.06
CA ARG A 53 -9.19 13.51 7.02
C ARG A 53 -9.03 12.96 8.44
N THR A 54 -8.38 11.84 8.60
CA THR A 54 -8.05 11.28 9.92
C THR A 54 -6.54 11.26 10.10
N LYS A 55 -6.09 11.12 11.35
CA LYS A 55 -4.67 10.83 11.60
C LYS A 55 -4.37 9.45 11.03
N ASN A 56 -3.73 9.41 9.88
CA ASN A 56 -3.27 8.17 9.25
C ASN A 56 -1.72 8.15 9.23
N PRO A 57 -1.11 6.97 9.15
CA PRO A 57 0.35 6.85 9.12
C PRO A 57 0.99 7.45 7.86
N PHE A 58 0.18 7.81 6.87
CA PHE A 58 0.64 8.35 5.59
C PHE A 58 0.77 9.89 5.59
N GLY A 59 0.45 10.55 6.71
CA GLY A 59 0.62 11.99 6.86
C GLY A 59 -0.33 12.82 5.98
N ASP A 60 0.01 14.10 5.79
CA ASP A 60 -0.80 15.08 5.06
C ASP A 60 -0.37 15.20 3.58
N THR A 61 0.15 14.13 2.97
CA THR A 61 0.74 14.18 1.61
C THR A 61 -0.27 13.94 0.49
N ALA A 62 -1.54 13.64 0.79
CA ALA A 62 -2.55 13.43 -0.24
C ALA A 62 -2.90 14.71 -0.98
N ALA A 63 -3.11 14.58 -2.30
CA ALA A 63 -3.57 15.68 -3.13
C ALA A 63 -5.01 16.09 -2.81
N ILE A 64 -5.84 15.14 -2.36
CA ILE A 64 -7.26 15.36 -2.05
C ILE A 64 -7.59 14.72 -0.71
N PHE A 65 -8.29 15.46 0.16
CA PHE A 65 -8.95 14.89 1.33
C PHE A 65 -10.43 14.68 1.03
N GLY A 66 -10.80 13.38 0.91
CA GLY A 66 -12.08 12.94 0.34
C GLY A 66 -13.03 12.28 1.35
N ALA A 67 -13.78 11.34 0.84
CA ALA A 67 -14.79 10.60 1.60
C ALA A 67 -14.17 9.70 2.68
N GLY A 68 -14.87 9.53 3.78
CA GLY A 68 -14.51 8.56 4.81
C GLY A 68 -14.49 7.14 4.27
N GLY A 69 -13.54 6.34 4.76
CA GLY A 69 -13.35 4.95 4.35
C GLY A 69 -12.79 4.76 2.94
N LEU A 70 -12.30 5.82 2.29
CA LEU A 70 -11.68 5.73 0.96
C LEU A 70 -10.23 6.21 1.01
N THR A 71 -9.32 5.35 0.57
CA THR A 71 -7.94 5.72 0.25
C THR A 71 -7.64 5.36 -1.20
N MET A 72 -6.97 6.24 -1.93
CA MET A 72 -6.47 5.98 -3.27
C MET A 72 -5.02 6.39 -3.36
N ASN A 73 -4.18 5.53 -3.89
CA ASN A 73 -2.78 5.85 -4.14
C ASN A 73 -2.29 5.27 -5.47
N ILE A 74 -1.23 5.83 -6.00
CA ILE A 74 -0.48 5.27 -7.13
C ILE A 74 0.85 4.75 -6.60
N SER A 75 1.16 3.49 -6.93
CA SER A 75 2.46 2.88 -6.69
C SER A 75 3.25 2.82 -8.00
N VAL A 76 4.54 3.17 -7.92
CA VAL A 76 5.49 2.97 -9.02
C VAL A 76 6.57 2.02 -8.53
N CYS A 77 6.70 0.89 -9.20
CA CYS A 77 7.62 -0.18 -8.86
C CYS A 77 8.60 -0.43 -10.01
N PRO A 78 9.91 -0.35 -9.78
CA PRO A 78 10.91 -0.85 -10.72
C PRO A 78 10.76 -2.35 -11.00
N PRO A 79 11.41 -2.89 -12.06
CA PRO A 79 11.43 -4.32 -12.33
C PRO A 79 11.83 -5.15 -11.11
N GLY A 80 11.08 -6.21 -10.83
CA GLY A 80 11.32 -7.13 -9.71
C GLY A 80 10.98 -6.56 -8.32
N GLN A 81 10.41 -5.35 -8.21
CA GLN A 81 10.09 -4.70 -6.94
C GLN A 81 8.57 -4.57 -6.74
N GLY A 82 8.15 -4.61 -5.49
CA GLY A 82 6.79 -4.39 -5.02
C GLY A 82 6.66 -4.77 -3.55
N PRO A 83 5.58 -4.33 -2.89
CA PRO A 83 5.32 -4.68 -1.49
C PRO A 83 5.23 -6.19 -1.29
N GLY A 84 5.88 -6.68 -0.24
CA GLY A 84 5.76 -8.06 0.18
C GLY A 84 4.39 -8.40 0.77
N LEU A 85 4.24 -9.65 1.22
CA LEU A 85 3.00 -10.15 1.79
C LEU A 85 2.57 -9.31 3.01
N HIS A 86 1.34 -8.85 3.00
CA HIS A 86 0.69 -8.14 4.09
C HIS A 86 -0.81 -8.37 4.06
N CYS A 87 -1.47 -8.23 5.19
CA CYS A 87 -2.90 -8.45 5.36
C CYS A 87 -3.56 -7.17 5.89
N HIS A 88 -4.63 -6.73 5.26
CA HIS A 88 -5.52 -5.71 5.79
C HIS A 88 -6.74 -6.39 6.40
N HIS A 89 -7.03 -6.15 7.67
CA HIS A 89 -8.07 -6.89 8.38
C HIS A 89 -9.47 -6.27 8.23
N ASN A 90 -9.55 -4.95 8.01
CA ASN A 90 -10.82 -4.20 7.98
C ASN A 90 -11.17 -3.59 6.62
N THR A 91 -10.26 -3.66 5.63
CA THR A 91 -10.45 -2.98 4.36
C THR A 91 -10.34 -3.94 3.17
N HIS A 92 -11.13 -3.64 2.13
CA HIS A 92 -10.91 -4.20 0.80
C HIS A 92 -9.83 -3.39 0.10
N GLU A 93 -8.94 -4.06 -0.61
CA GLU A 93 -7.94 -3.41 -1.44
C GLU A 93 -8.10 -3.85 -2.89
N THR A 94 -8.38 -2.89 -3.76
CA THR A 94 -8.59 -3.14 -5.19
C THR A 94 -7.46 -2.50 -5.98
N PHE A 95 -6.86 -3.29 -6.83
CA PHE A 95 -5.72 -2.93 -7.66
C PHE A 95 -6.14 -2.83 -9.12
N PHE A 96 -5.62 -1.82 -9.82
CA PHE A 96 -5.83 -1.63 -11.24
C PHE A 96 -4.49 -1.28 -11.89
N VAL A 97 -4.03 -2.10 -12.85
CA VAL A 97 -2.76 -1.88 -13.53
C VAL A 97 -2.90 -0.77 -14.55
N LEU A 98 -2.26 0.37 -14.29
CA LEU A 98 -2.26 1.51 -15.20
C LEU A 98 -1.22 1.38 -16.31
N GLU A 99 -0.04 0.82 -15.99
CA GLU A 99 1.07 0.59 -16.93
C GLU A 99 1.90 -0.62 -16.50
N GLY A 100 2.36 -1.40 -17.48
CA GLY A 100 3.21 -2.56 -17.27
C GLY A 100 2.46 -3.82 -16.87
N ALA A 101 3.03 -4.64 -15.98
CA ALA A 101 2.46 -5.88 -15.51
C ALA A 101 2.92 -6.20 -14.09
N PHE A 102 2.03 -6.79 -13.30
CA PHE A 102 2.31 -7.23 -11.93
C PHE A 102 1.91 -8.68 -11.74
N GLU A 103 2.67 -9.40 -10.93
CA GLU A 103 2.30 -10.70 -10.39
C GLU A 103 1.93 -10.52 -8.91
N PHE A 104 0.72 -10.92 -8.55
CA PHE A 104 0.21 -10.91 -7.19
C PHE A 104 0.43 -12.29 -6.57
N HIS A 105 0.93 -12.29 -5.34
CA HIS A 105 1.09 -13.46 -4.48
C HIS A 105 0.05 -13.35 -3.37
N ILE A 106 -0.75 -14.40 -3.18
CA ILE A 106 -1.93 -14.39 -2.33
C ILE A 106 -1.87 -15.58 -1.37
N GLY A 107 -2.29 -15.40 -0.13
CA GLY A 107 -2.20 -16.36 0.95
C GLY A 107 -1.05 -16.05 1.91
N ASP A 108 -0.99 -16.75 3.05
CA ASP A 108 -0.03 -16.46 4.12
C ASP A 108 1.44 -16.72 3.71
N HIS A 109 1.63 -17.56 2.69
CA HIS A 109 2.94 -17.85 2.11
C HIS A 109 3.05 -17.38 0.65
N GLY A 110 2.02 -16.69 0.11
CA GLY A 110 1.97 -16.26 -1.29
C GLY A 110 1.85 -17.43 -2.28
N GLU A 111 1.20 -18.50 -1.86
CA GLU A 111 1.11 -19.78 -2.57
C GLU A 111 0.20 -19.73 -3.81
N GLN A 112 -0.74 -18.81 -3.84
CA GLN A 112 -1.58 -18.54 -5.02
C GLN A 112 -1.02 -17.35 -5.78
N GLN A 113 -1.06 -17.42 -7.11
CA GLN A 113 -0.52 -16.35 -7.94
C GLN A 113 -1.50 -15.96 -9.04
N VAL A 114 -1.55 -14.67 -9.33
CA VAL A 114 -2.26 -14.14 -10.50
C VAL A 114 -1.43 -13.03 -11.14
N ARG A 115 -1.23 -13.13 -12.44
CA ARG A 115 -0.60 -12.07 -13.23
C ARG A 115 -1.67 -11.14 -13.79
N LEU A 116 -1.45 -9.84 -13.59
CA LEU A 116 -2.26 -8.77 -14.17
C LEU A 116 -1.40 -7.99 -15.17
N ASN A 117 -1.98 -7.76 -16.34
CA ASN A 117 -1.41 -6.88 -17.36
C ASN A 117 -2.12 -5.52 -17.31
N GLN A 118 -1.66 -4.58 -18.12
CA GLN A 118 -2.30 -3.26 -18.23
C GLN A 118 -3.82 -3.39 -18.43
N TRP A 119 -4.58 -2.62 -17.65
CA TRP A 119 -6.04 -2.57 -17.58
C TRP A 119 -6.72 -3.72 -16.84
N ASP A 120 -5.97 -4.72 -16.36
CA ASP A 120 -6.52 -5.77 -15.49
C ASP A 120 -6.72 -5.25 -14.06
N THR A 121 -7.65 -5.89 -13.36
CA THR A 121 -8.04 -5.53 -11.99
C THR A 121 -8.11 -6.77 -11.10
N PHE A 122 -7.64 -6.64 -9.86
CA PHE A 122 -7.80 -7.61 -8.80
C PHE A 122 -8.32 -6.92 -7.53
N SER A 123 -9.28 -7.54 -6.85
CA SER A 123 -9.82 -7.04 -5.57
C SER A 123 -9.61 -8.07 -4.47
N CYS A 124 -8.84 -7.69 -3.46
CA CYS A 124 -8.51 -8.52 -2.31
C CYS A 124 -9.45 -8.18 -1.14
N PRO A 125 -10.18 -9.15 -0.58
CA PRO A 125 -11.04 -8.92 0.58
C PRO A 125 -10.22 -8.77 1.87
N PRO A 126 -10.83 -8.25 2.96
CA PRO A 126 -10.21 -8.21 4.28
C PRO A 126 -9.78 -9.61 4.75
N GLY A 127 -8.71 -9.68 5.53
CA GLY A 127 -8.20 -10.91 6.13
C GLY A 127 -7.39 -11.81 5.20
N VAL A 128 -7.22 -11.44 3.93
CA VAL A 128 -6.38 -12.18 2.98
C VAL A 128 -5.03 -11.51 2.82
N CYS A 129 -3.95 -12.26 3.05
CA CYS A 129 -2.60 -11.80 2.77
C CYS A 129 -2.35 -11.70 1.26
N ARG A 130 -1.71 -10.62 0.85
CA ARG A 130 -1.28 -10.40 -0.54
C ARG A 130 -0.02 -9.56 -0.59
N GLY A 131 0.74 -9.75 -1.63
CA GLY A 131 1.86 -8.93 -2.06
C GLY A 131 1.89 -8.91 -3.58
N PHE A 132 2.69 -8.06 -4.17
CA PHE A 132 2.85 -8.04 -5.61
C PHE A 132 4.27 -7.65 -6.03
N VAL A 133 4.63 -8.01 -7.24
CA VAL A 133 5.91 -7.67 -7.83
C VAL A 133 5.73 -7.22 -9.28
N ASN A 134 6.44 -6.18 -9.66
CA ASN A 134 6.52 -5.78 -11.07
C ASN A 134 7.27 -6.85 -11.88
N VAL A 135 6.59 -7.49 -12.82
CA VAL A 135 7.14 -8.53 -13.71
C VAL A 135 7.41 -8.01 -15.11
N HIS A 136 7.34 -6.70 -15.30
CA HIS A 136 7.72 -6.03 -16.54
C HIS A 136 9.20 -5.61 -16.52
N ASP A 137 9.78 -5.31 -17.68
CA ASP A 137 11.20 -4.91 -17.86
C ASP A 137 11.48 -3.42 -17.58
N ARG A 138 10.43 -2.65 -17.26
CA ARG A 138 10.46 -1.21 -16.92
C ARG A 138 9.61 -0.94 -15.69
N ASP A 139 9.67 0.30 -15.19
CA ASP A 139 8.77 0.76 -14.13
C ASP A 139 7.32 0.46 -14.52
N SER A 140 6.58 -0.14 -13.60
CA SER A 140 5.15 -0.38 -13.73
C SER A 140 4.37 0.48 -12.75
N VAL A 141 3.14 0.84 -13.13
CA VAL A 141 2.28 1.77 -12.39
C VAL A 141 0.97 1.09 -12.02
N LEU A 142 0.66 1.11 -10.73
CA LEU A 142 -0.51 0.48 -10.14
C LEU A 142 -1.35 1.53 -9.42
N LEU A 143 -2.65 1.59 -9.69
CA LEU A 143 -3.62 2.28 -8.86
C LEU A 143 -4.12 1.31 -7.79
N THR A 144 -4.06 1.74 -6.54
CA THR A 144 -4.65 1.04 -5.40
C THR A 144 -5.81 1.85 -4.85
N VAL A 145 -6.96 1.21 -4.68
CA VAL A 145 -8.16 1.75 -4.04
C VAL A 145 -8.47 0.91 -2.81
N ILE A 146 -8.38 1.52 -1.63
CA ILE A 146 -8.69 0.88 -0.35
C ILE A 146 -10.03 1.43 0.12
N THR A 147 -10.95 0.54 0.49
CA THR A 147 -12.27 0.90 0.99
C THR A 147 -12.60 0.12 2.26
N GLY A 148 -13.16 0.80 3.24
CA GLY A 148 -13.55 0.22 4.52
C GLY A 148 -14.43 1.15 5.35
N PRO A 149 -14.63 0.85 6.63
CA PRO A 149 -15.36 1.74 7.51
C PRO A 149 -14.70 3.12 7.63
N ALA A 150 -15.50 4.18 7.61
CA ALA A 150 -15.00 5.53 7.83
C ALA A 150 -14.37 5.64 9.24
N ASN A 151 -13.29 6.42 9.34
CA ASN A 151 -12.50 6.59 10.56
C ASN A 151 -11.89 5.28 11.12
N ALA A 152 -11.94 4.17 10.38
CA ALA A 152 -11.26 2.96 10.78
C ALA A 152 -9.74 3.14 10.62
N ARG A 153 -9.00 2.75 11.66
CA ARG A 153 -7.56 2.59 11.54
C ARG A 153 -7.29 1.35 10.68
N ASP A 154 -6.48 1.50 9.66
CA ASP A 154 -6.01 0.35 8.89
C ASP A 154 -5.07 -0.48 9.78
N ASP A 155 -5.44 -1.74 10.03
CA ASP A 155 -4.71 -2.70 10.86
C ASP A 155 -3.93 -3.67 9.98
N VAL A 156 -2.89 -3.16 9.37
CA VAL A 156 -2.01 -3.98 8.52
C VAL A 156 -1.11 -4.85 9.38
N THR A 157 -1.12 -6.16 9.10
CA THR A 157 -0.16 -7.11 9.65
C THR A 157 0.60 -7.81 8.52
N LEU A 158 1.76 -8.35 8.84
CA LEU A 158 2.60 -9.10 7.90
C LEU A 158 2.78 -10.54 8.40
N PRO A 159 2.89 -11.54 7.51
CA PRO A 159 3.28 -12.89 7.89
C PRO A 159 4.69 -12.94 8.48
N VAL A 160 4.95 -13.91 9.35
CA VAL A 160 6.26 -14.12 10.01
C VAL A 160 7.38 -14.25 8.98
N VAL A 161 7.12 -14.88 7.84
CA VAL A 161 8.11 -15.02 6.75
C VAL A 161 8.67 -13.68 6.26
N MET A 162 7.91 -12.59 6.41
CA MET A 162 8.40 -11.25 6.06
C MET A 162 9.42 -10.74 7.07
N ALA A 163 9.23 -11.04 8.37
CA ALA A 163 10.22 -10.75 9.40
C ALA A 163 11.52 -11.54 9.15
N GLU A 164 11.41 -12.82 8.84
CA GLU A 164 12.55 -13.68 8.52
C GLU A 164 13.33 -13.16 7.31
N ARG A 165 12.65 -12.73 6.26
CA ARG A 165 13.28 -12.14 5.07
C ARG A 165 14.01 -10.83 5.40
N LEU A 166 13.42 -9.97 6.22
CA LEU A 166 14.05 -8.73 6.67
C LEU A 166 15.31 -9.00 7.49
N GLU A 167 15.22 -9.90 8.48
CA GLU A 167 16.38 -10.25 9.34
C GLU A 167 17.49 -10.96 8.54
N ALA A 168 17.14 -11.78 7.56
CA ALA A 168 18.14 -12.40 6.68
C ALA A 168 18.86 -11.37 5.80
N LEU A 169 18.16 -10.31 5.37
CA LEU A 169 18.75 -9.25 4.54
C LEU A 169 19.54 -8.23 5.38
N GLN A 170 18.98 -7.82 6.52
CA GLN A 170 19.57 -6.81 7.41
C GLN A 170 19.30 -7.19 8.86
N PRO A 171 20.20 -7.93 9.52
CA PRO A 171 20.03 -8.35 10.92
C PRO A 171 19.78 -7.17 11.85
N GLY A 172 18.80 -7.30 12.74
CA GLY A 172 18.43 -6.28 13.74
C GLY A 172 17.58 -5.14 13.20
N VAL A 173 16.99 -5.26 11.99
CA VAL A 173 16.20 -4.20 11.36
C VAL A 173 14.72 -4.17 11.81
N LEU A 174 14.20 -5.28 12.34
CA LEU A 174 12.78 -5.39 12.72
C LEU A 174 12.27 -4.30 13.66
N PRO A 175 12.99 -3.88 14.71
CA PRO A 175 12.52 -2.81 15.60
C PRO A 175 12.19 -1.49 14.87
N GLU A 176 12.89 -1.19 13.78
CA GLU A 176 12.64 0.02 12.99
C GLU A 176 11.28 -0.05 12.26
N PHE A 177 10.89 -1.23 11.77
CA PHE A 177 9.59 -1.44 11.17
C PHE A 177 8.47 -1.52 12.21
N GLN A 178 8.71 -2.15 13.36
CA GLN A 178 7.76 -2.22 14.47
C GLN A 178 7.46 -0.83 15.05
N ALA A 179 8.43 0.07 15.07
CA ALA A 179 8.24 1.46 15.50
C ALA A 179 7.27 2.24 14.59
N LEU A 180 7.05 1.80 13.35
CA LEU A 180 6.01 2.32 12.44
C LEU A 180 4.62 1.73 12.73
N GLY A 181 4.51 0.78 13.66
CA GLY A 181 3.29 0.07 13.98
C GLY A 181 3.04 -1.18 13.11
N LEU A 182 4.04 -1.67 12.37
CA LEU A 182 3.93 -2.92 11.62
C LEU A 182 4.07 -4.11 12.58
N ALA A 183 3.09 -5.02 12.53
CA ALA A 183 3.10 -6.26 13.29
C ALA A 183 3.31 -7.46 12.34
N PHE A 184 4.20 -8.37 12.73
CA PHE A 184 4.53 -9.57 11.94
C PHE A 184 3.79 -10.79 12.52
N THR A 185 2.46 -10.72 12.51
CA THR A 185 1.57 -11.69 13.17
C THR A 185 0.48 -12.26 12.25
N ALA A 186 0.44 -11.88 10.98
CA ALA A 186 -0.53 -12.44 10.04
C ALA A 186 -0.35 -13.97 9.91
N GLY A 187 -1.46 -14.71 9.92
CA GLY A 187 -1.45 -16.17 9.83
C GLY A 187 -1.10 -16.89 11.15
N LEU A 188 -0.80 -16.17 12.24
CA LEU A 188 -0.64 -16.81 13.56
C LEU A 188 -2.01 -17.00 14.21
N ASP A 189 -2.26 -18.21 14.71
CA ASP A 189 -3.43 -18.47 15.55
C ASP A 189 -3.37 -17.65 16.84
N GLU A 190 -4.47 -17.00 17.23
CA GLU A 190 -4.58 -16.20 18.47
C GLU A 190 -4.29 -17.00 19.76
N ARG A 191 -4.11 -18.34 19.67
CA ARG A 191 -3.79 -19.24 20.77
C ARG A 191 -2.30 -19.40 21.05
N SER A 192 -1.45 -18.71 20.31
CA SER A 192 0.03 -18.85 20.39
C SER A 192 0.73 -17.67 21.05
N THR A 193 -0.04 -16.75 21.68
CA THR A 193 0.50 -15.57 22.42
C THR A 193 0.16 -15.65 23.89
#